data_5f83a82f91f79f5388a3858056b5b015
#
_entry.id   5f83a82f91f79f5388a3858056b5b015
#
_cell.length_a   1.000
_cell.length_b   1.000
_cell.length_c   1.000
_cell.angle_alpha   90.00
_cell.angle_beta   90.00
_cell.angle_gamma   90.00
#
_symmetry.space_group_name_H-M   'P 1'
#
loop_
_entity.id
_entity.type
_entity.pdbx_description
1 polymer ?
#
loop_
_entity_poly.entity_id
_entity_poly.type
_entity_poly.pdbx_seq_one_letter_code
_entity_poly.pdbx_strand_id
1 'polypeptide(L)'
;MKRFFRQYGRLTLALAAVLAFCAVLPLLFQQSRSIETGSWGLSFRTEGQPPVGNASKDALRRYDAVYLGDETQKKIYLTFDAGYENGCTEPILEALAKHNVKAAFFVVGNYIEQNPDLVRRMLREGHIVGNHTYHHYDMSKLSDEAAFNQELTSLETLYRETTGEDMPRYYRPPQGIYSECNLEMAQKLGYRTVFWSLAYVDWYQDNQPTDEQAFSKLLPRIHPGAIVLLHSTSQTNARILDTLLSKWEEMGYSFGTLDELFA
;
A
#
# COMPACT_ATOMS: atom_id res chain seq x y z
N MET A 1 -23.26 -64.80 20.74
CA MET A 1 -23.46 -63.35 21.04
C MET A 1 -22.19 -62.53 21.16
N LYS A 2 -21.13 -62.94 21.92
CA LYS A 2 -19.90 -62.10 22.12
C LYS A 2 -19.04 -61.85 20.86
N ARG A 3 -19.11 -62.67 19.80
CA ARG A 3 -18.33 -62.45 18.55
C ARG A 3 -19.00 -61.40 17.64
N PHE A 4 -20.32 -61.28 17.65
CA PHE A 4 -21.11 -60.37 16.81
C PHE A 4 -20.89 -58.91 17.23
N PHE A 5 -20.91 -58.60 18.54
CA PHE A 5 -20.67 -57.27 19.07
C PHE A 5 -19.25 -56.75 18.85
N ARG A 6 -18.27 -57.63 18.73
CA ARG A 6 -16.86 -57.24 18.52
C ARG A 6 -16.59 -56.83 17.07
N GLN A 7 -17.37 -57.33 16.12
CA GLN A 7 -17.23 -57.01 14.69
C GLN A 7 -17.92 -55.69 14.35
N TYR A 8 -19.11 -55.44 14.87
CA TYR A 8 -19.83 -54.20 14.67
C TYR A 8 -19.19 -53.00 15.42
N GLY A 9 -18.64 -53.22 16.60
CA GLY A 9 -17.90 -52.17 17.33
C GLY A 9 -16.62 -51.71 16.62
N ARG A 10 -15.99 -52.56 15.84
CA ARG A 10 -14.81 -52.18 15.03
C ARG A 10 -15.26 -51.42 13.74
N LEU A 11 -16.39 -51.80 13.15
CA LEU A 11 -16.94 -51.08 11.99
C LEU A 11 -17.44 -49.67 12.36
N THR A 12 -18.10 -49.52 13.51
CA THR A 12 -18.58 -48.21 13.97
C THR A 12 -17.42 -47.27 14.36
N LEU A 13 -16.34 -47.80 14.95
CA LEU A 13 -15.13 -47.02 15.24
C LEU A 13 -14.41 -46.60 13.95
N ALA A 14 -14.32 -47.49 12.96
CA ALA A 14 -13.73 -47.17 11.65
C ALA A 14 -14.54 -46.12 10.90
N LEU A 15 -15.86 -46.20 10.95
CA LEU A 15 -16.76 -45.20 10.31
C LEU A 15 -16.69 -43.85 10.99
N ALA A 16 -16.61 -43.80 12.33
CA ALA A 16 -16.43 -42.57 13.08
C ALA A 16 -15.06 -41.91 12.81
N ALA A 17 -14.00 -42.72 12.66
CA ALA A 17 -12.67 -42.22 12.30
C ALA A 17 -12.62 -41.65 10.88
N VAL A 18 -13.31 -42.27 9.91
CA VAL A 18 -13.43 -41.78 8.53
C VAL A 18 -14.23 -40.49 8.47
N LEU A 19 -15.36 -40.41 9.21
CA LEU A 19 -16.16 -39.19 9.27
C LEU A 19 -15.42 -38.04 9.95
N ALA A 20 -14.65 -38.32 11.01
CA ALA A 20 -13.79 -37.31 11.66
C ALA A 20 -12.67 -36.85 10.72
N PHE A 21 -12.06 -37.76 9.97
CA PHE A 21 -11.04 -37.44 8.96
C PHE A 21 -11.60 -36.60 7.82
N CYS A 22 -12.79 -36.94 7.30
CA CYS A 22 -13.49 -36.16 6.26
C CYS A 22 -13.96 -34.77 6.76
N ALA A 23 -14.24 -34.61 8.06
CA ALA A 23 -14.61 -33.32 8.64
C ALA A 23 -13.37 -32.41 8.89
N VAL A 24 -12.22 -33.00 9.17
CA VAL A 24 -10.97 -32.27 9.44
C VAL A 24 -10.24 -31.92 8.14
N LEU A 25 -10.35 -32.74 7.10
CA LEU A 25 -9.72 -32.49 5.79
C LEU A 25 -10.10 -31.12 5.19
N PRO A 26 -11.37 -30.71 5.10
CA PRO A 26 -11.71 -29.39 4.57
C PRO A 26 -11.23 -28.25 5.48
N LEU A 27 -11.10 -28.45 6.80
CA LEU A 27 -10.53 -27.46 7.72
C LEU A 27 -9.03 -27.30 7.54
N LEU A 28 -8.31 -28.37 7.17
CA LEU A 28 -6.89 -28.33 6.83
C LEU A 28 -6.66 -27.73 5.44
N PHE A 29 -7.59 -27.88 4.52
CA PHE A 29 -7.55 -27.28 3.18
C PHE A 29 -8.11 -25.83 3.15
N GLN A 30 -8.70 -25.33 4.24
CA GLN A 30 -9.08 -23.92 4.37
C GLN A 30 -7.90 -23.02 4.74
N GLN A 31 -6.73 -23.62 4.92
CA GLN A 31 -5.49 -22.93 5.19
C GLN A 31 -4.74 -22.66 3.89
N SER A 32 -4.54 -21.37 3.64
CA SER A 32 -3.72 -20.76 2.60
C SER A 32 -4.34 -20.73 1.19
N ARG A 33 -5.26 -19.81 0.95
CA ARG A 33 -5.12 -19.04 -0.29
C ARG A 33 -3.84 -18.23 -0.10
N SER A 34 -2.72 -18.79 -0.55
CA SER A 34 -1.48 -18.05 -0.72
C SER A 34 -1.82 -16.84 -1.59
N ILE A 35 -1.37 -15.67 -1.19
CA ILE A 35 -1.39 -14.51 -2.08
C ILE A 35 -0.41 -14.86 -3.18
N GLU A 36 -0.92 -15.23 -4.36
CA GLU A 36 -0.08 -15.47 -5.51
C GLU A 36 0.68 -14.19 -5.86
N THR A 37 1.90 -14.33 -6.36
CA THR A 37 2.65 -13.18 -6.90
C THR A 37 1.80 -12.46 -7.93
N GLY A 38 1.58 -11.16 -7.74
CA GLY A 38 0.73 -10.38 -8.63
C GLY A 38 0.93 -8.88 -8.46
N SER A 39 0.39 -8.12 -9.41
CA SER A 39 0.28 -6.67 -9.27
C SER A 39 -0.96 -6.34 -8.47
N TRP A 40 -0.84 -5.36 -7.58
CA TRP A 40 -1.97 -4.80 -6.86
C TRP A 40 -3.00 -4.23 -7.84
N GLY A 41 -4.25 -4.64 -7.70
CA GLY A 41 -5.34 -4.27 -8.60
C GLY A 41 -6.62 -3.93 -7.86
N LEU A 42 -7.37 -2.97 -8.40
CA LEU A 42 -8.61 -2.44 -7.84
C LEU A 42 -9.77 -2.57 -8.81
N SER A 43 -10.94 -2.95 -8.30
CA SER A 43 -12.19 -2.98 -9.05
C SER A 43 -13.20 -1.99 -8.45
N PHE A 44 -13.47 -0.90 -9.17
CA PHE A 44 -14.48 0.09 -8.80
C PHE A 44 -15.84 -0.36 -9.31
N ARG A 45 -16.84 -0.43 -8.44
CA ARG A 45 -18.22 -0.85 -8.77
C ARG A 45 -19.23 0.27 -8.66
N THR A 46 -19.05 1.15 -7.69
CA THR A 46 -19.98 2.24 -7.35
C THR A 46 -19.17 3.49 -7.02
N GLU A 47 -19.61 4.63 -7.51
CA GLU A 47 -19.02 5.93 -7.19
C GLU A 47 -19.14 6.22 -5.69
N GLY A 48 -18.10 6.84 -5.14
CA GLY A 48 -18.06 7.21 -3.73
C GLY A 48 -17.93 6.02 -2.75
N GLN A 49 -17.76 4.79 -3.27
CA GLN A 49 -17.60 3.59 -2.46
C GLN A 49 -16.19 3.00 -2.60
N PRO A 50 -15.66 2.37 -1.54
CA PRO A 50 -14.37 1.70 -1.58
C PRO A 50 -14.32 0.63 -2.69
N PRO A 51 -13.21 0.53 -3.44
CA PRO A 51 -13.03 -0.52 -4.43
C PRO A 51 -12.77 -1.87 -3.77
N VAL A 52 -12.97 -2.93 -4.55
CA VAL A 52 -12.54 -4.27 -4.17
C VAL A 52 -11.10 -4.48 -4.66
N GLY A 53 -10.17 -4.76 -3.74
CA GLY A 53 -8.81 -5.16 -4.05
C GLY A 53 -8.73 -6.62 -4.50
N ASN A 54 -7.69 -6.98 -5.24
CA ASN A 54 -7.43 -8.37 -5.63
C ASN A 54 -6.91 -9.26 -4.47
N ALA A 55 -6.56 -8.66 -3.33
CA ALA A 55 -6.42 -9.35 -2.04
C ALA A 55 -7.38 -8.75 -1.01
N SER A 56 -7.88 -9.57 -0.08
CA SER A 56 -8.77 -9.10 0.98
C SER A 56 -8.00 -8.31 2.05
N LYS A 57 -8.71 -7.40 2.76
CA LYS A 57 -8.13 -6.67 3.91
C LYS A 57 -7.55 -7.61 4.95
N ASP A 58 -8.26 -8.70 5.28
CA ASP A 58 -7.83 -9.65 6.30
C ASP A 58 -6.60 -10.46 5.87
N ALA A 59 -6.46 -10.73 4.56
CA ALA A 59 -5.28 -11.38 4.03
C ALA A 59 -4.05 -10.46 4.13
N LEU A 60 -4.21 -9.18 3.79
CA LEU A 60 -3.14 -8.19 3.87
C LEU A 60 -2.74 -7.86 5.31
N ARG A 61 -3.72 -7.72 6.23
CA ARG A 61 -3.47 -7.41 7.64
C ARG A 61 -2.55 -8.43 8.35
N ARG A 62 -2.56 -9.69 7.90
CA ARG A 62 -1.64 -10.71 8.44
C ARG A 62 -0.17 -10.37 8.24
N TYR A 63 0.12 -9.50 7.29
CA TYR A 63 1.46 -9.02 6.93
C TYR A 63 1.66 -7.53 7.22
N ASP A 64 0.87 -6.95 8.13
CA ASP A 64 0.87 -5.51 8.40
C ASP A 64 0.74 -4.66 7.12
N ALA A 65 -0.03 -5.17 6.14
CA ALA A 65 -0.29 -4.51 4.87
C ALA A 65 -1.71 -3.96 4.81
N VAL A 66 -1.86 -2.75 4.24
CA VAL A 66 -3.15 -2.08 4.11
C VAL A 66 -3.29 -1.43 2.74
N TYR A 67 -4.53 -1.24 2.29
CA TYR A 67 -4.86 -0.42 1.11
C TYR A 67 -6.00 0.55 1.34
N LEU A 68 -6.62 0.51 2.52
CA LEU A 68 -7.82 1.26 2.85
C LEU A 68 -7.88 1.46 4.37
N GLY A 69 -8.23 2.67 4.79
CA GLY A 69 -8.46 3.03 6.18
C GLY A 69 -9.88 2.70 6.67
N ASP A 70 -10.36 3.50 7.63
CA ASP A 70 -11.70 3.38 8.20
C ASP A 70 -12.76 3.90 7.22
N GLU A 71 -13.60 3.01 6.72
CA GLU A 71 -14.66 3.29 5.75
C GLU A 71 -15.84 4.08 6.35
N THR A 72 -15.87 4.28 7.65
CA THR A 72 -16.90 5.08 8.33
C THR A 72 -16.54 6.57 8.39
N GLN A 73 -15.29 6.93 8.13
CA GLN A 73 -14.77 8.28 8.21
C GLN A 73 -14.41 8.84 6.83
N LYS A 74 -14.93 10.02 6.51
CA LYS A 74 -14.52 10.76 5.31
C LYS A 74 -13.09 11.32 5.51
N LYS A 75 -12.11 10.43 5.63
CA LYS A 75 -10.69 10.75 5.77
C LYS A 75 -9.91 10.20 4.58
N ILE A 76 -9.02 11.01 4.03
CA ILE A 76 -8.11 10.68 2.92
C ILE A 76 -6.69 10.61 3.47
N TYR A 77 -5.97 9.58 3.08
CA TYR A 77 -4.53 9.43 3.31
C TYR A 77 -3.82 9.63 1.98
N LEU A 78 -3.24 10.82 1.81
CA LEU A 78 -2.63 11.19 0.54
C LEU A 78 -1.19 10.71 0.47
N THR A 79 -0.85 10.01 -0.61
CA THR A 79 0.49 9.44 -0.80
C THR A 79 1.02 9.71 -2.19
N PHE A 80 2.33 9.90 -2.30
CA PHE A 80 3.04 10.12 -3.56
C PHE A 80 4.17 9.11 -3.72
N ASP A 81 4.32 8.52 -4.92
CA ASP A 81 5.52 7.80 -5.29
C ASP A 81 6.47 8.75 -6.02
N ALA A 82 7.73 8.77 -5.58
CA ALA A 82 8.75 9.73 -6.02
C ALA A 82 10.01 8.98 -6.49
N GLY A 83 10.07 8.68 -7.80
CA GLY A 83 11.20 7.98 -8.42
C GLY A 83 12.32 8.91 -8.88
N TYR A 84 11.99 10.13 -9.30
CA TYR A 84 12.92 11.19 -9.72
C TYR A 84 12.24 12.56 -9.63
N GLU A 85 12.99 13.63 -9.79
CA GLU A 85 12.49 15.02 -9.78
C GLU A 85 12.52 15.61 -11.18
N ASN A 86 11.45 16.35 -11.52
CA ASN A 86 11.29 17.03 -12.81
C ASN A 86 10.64 18.41 -12.70
N GLY A 87 10.72 19.04 -11.52
CA GLY A 87 10.11 20.33 -11.22
C GLY A 87 8.68 20.26 -10.67
N CYS A 88 8.15 19.06 -10.42
CA CYS A 88 6.76 18.88 -9.97
C CYS A 88 6.62 18.81 -8.43
N THR A 89 7.67 18.41 -7.70
CA THR A 89 7.55 18.23 -6.24
C THR A 89 7.35 19.53 -5.50
N GLU A 90 8.02 20.62 -5.87
CA GLU A 90 7.86 21.91 -5.19
C GLU A 90 6.41 22.45 -5.27
N PRO A 91 5.75 22.53 -6.45
CA PRO A 91 4.34 22.91 -6.55
C PRO A 91 3.40 22.00 -5.74
N ILE A 92 3.70 20.69 -5.67
CA ILE A 92 2.95 19.75 -4.85
C ILE A 92 3.07 20.10 -3.35
N LEU A 93 4.28 20.35 -2.85
CA LEU A 93 4.50 20.73 -1.46
C LEU A 93 3.84 22.08 -1.14
N GLU A 94 3.87 23.06 -2.06
CA GLU A 94 3.18 24.33 -1.90
C GLU A 94 1.65 24.17 -1.78
N ALA A 95 1.06 23.34 -2.63
CA ALA A 95 -0.37 23.03 -2.54
C ALA A 95 -0.73 22.34 -1.21
N LEU A 96 0.07 21.36 -0.78
CA LEU A 96 -0.11 20.68 0.51
C LEU A 96 -0.01 21.66 1.69
N ALA A 97 0.98 22.55 1.66
CA ALA A 97 1.17 23.57 2.70
C ALA A 97 -0.02 24.55 2.77
N LYS A 98 -0.53 24.99 1.63
CA LYS A 98 -1.70 25.90 1.52
C LYS A 98 -2.94 25.32 2.19
N HIS A 99 -3.19 24.02 2.06
CA HIS A 99 -4.31 23.30 2.66
C HIS A 99 -4.00 22.73 4.04
N ASN A 100 -2.77 22.94 4.57
CA ASN A 100 -2.29 22.29 5.80
C ASN A 100 -2.41 20.76 5.79
N VAL A 101 -2.24 20.13 4.64
CA VAL A 101 -2.32 18.68 4.44
C VAL A 101 -0.94 18.07 4.61
N LYS A 102 -0.86 16.98 5.38
CA LYS A 102 0.35 16.15 5.49
C LYS A 102 0.16 14.88 4.66
N ALA A 103 1.14 14.61 3.81
CA ALA A 103 1.16 13.45 2.91
C ALA A 103 2.32 12.50 3.24
N ALA A 104 2.32 11.31 2.64
CA ALA A 104 3.47 10.44 2.65
C ALA A 104 4.10 10.37 1.26
N PHE A 105 5.43 10.49 1.18
CA PHE A 105 6.21 10.37 -0.04
C PHE A 105 7.03 9.08 0.02
N PHE A 106 6.75 8.11 -0.83
CA PHE A 106 7.53 6.90 -0.98
C PHE A 106 8.65 7.16 -1.99
N VAL A 107 9.87 7.25 -1.50
CA VAL A 107 11.05 7.68 -2.28
C VAL A 107 11.97 6.51 -2.56
N VAL A 108 12.73 6.60 -3.66
CA VAL A 108 13.80 5.66 -4.02
C VAL A 108 15.19 6.28 -3.79
N GLY A 109 16.27 5.46 -3.88
CA GLY A 109 17.63 5.92 -3.66
C GLY A 109 18.02 7.10 -4.54
N ASN A 110 17.80 6.99 -5.84
CA ASN A 110 18.10 8.07 -6.79
C ASN A 110 17.41 9.40 -6.47
N TYR A 111 16.17 9.35 -5.95
CA TYR A 111 15.47 10.57 -5.55
C TYR A 111 16.15 11.28 -4.40
N ILE A 112 16.55 10.55 -3.35
CA ILE A 112 17.25 11.10 -2.18
C ILE A 112 18.62 11.65 -2.57
N GLU A 113 19.39 10.88 -3.37
CA GLU A 113 20.74 11.29 -3.80
C GLU A 113 20.74 12.60 -4.58
N GLN A 114 19.79 12.76 -5.49
CA GLN A 114 19.75 13.92 -6.38
C GLN A 114 19.03 15.12 -5.76
N ASN A 115 18.11 14.88 -4.80
CA ASN A 115 17.24 15.93 -4.25
C ASN A 115 17.20 15.93 -2.70
N PRO A 116 18.37 15.94 -2.02
CA PRO A 116 18.42 15.85 -0.56
C PRO A 116 17.70 17.02 0.13
N ASP A 117 17.67 18.18 -0.49
CA ASP A 117 17.01 19.37 0.08
C ASP A 117 15.48 19.27 0.02
N LEU A 118 14.92 18.64 -1.02
CA LEU A 118 13.49 18.35 -1.08
C LEU A 118 13.08 17.32 -0.03
N VAL A 119 13.88 16.29 0.20
CA VAL A 119 13.64 15.31 1.26
C VAL A 119 13.65 15.98 2.63
N ARG A 120 14.64 16.83 2.90
CA ARG A 120 14.70 17.64 4.15
C ARG A 120 13.51 18.60 4.26
N ARG A 121 13.05 19.18 3.15
CA ARG A 121 11.86 20.04 3.11
C ARG A 121 10.60 19.25 3.47
N MET A 122 10.40 18.05 2.90
CA MET A 122 9.28 17.17 3.27
C MET A 122 9.22 16.93 4.78
N LEU A 123 10.36 16.61 5.41
CA LEU A 123 10.42 16.41 6.86
C LEU A 123 10.08 17.70 7.64
N ARG A 124 10.70 18.82 7.28
CA ARG A 124 10.44 20.10 7.98
C ARG A 124 8.97 20.53 7.88
N GLU A 125 8.31 20.19 6.80
CA GLU A 125 6.88 20.47 6.58
C GLU A 125 5.97 19.41 7.23
N GLY A 126 6.54 18.37 7.87
CA GLY A 126 5.80 17.35 8.62
C GLY A 126 5.20 16.26 7.74
N HIS A 127 5.72 16.05 6.54
CA HIS A 127 5.37 14.92 5.70
C HIS A 127 6.14 13.67 6.12
N ILE A 128 5.55 12.51 5.87
CA ILE A 128 6.21 11.22 6.05
C ILE A 128 7.02 10.90 4.79
N VAL A 129 8.28 10.49 4.94
CA VAL A 129 9.08 9.94 3.85
C VAL A 129 9.21 8.43 4.08
N GLY A 130 8.57 7.64 3.21
CA GLY A 130 8.51 6.19 3.28
C GLY A 130 9.44 5.50 2.29
N ASN A 131 9.66 4.21 2.49
CA ASN A 131 10.56 3.39 1.73
C ASN A 131 9.91 2.84 0.45
N HIS A 132 10.46 3.18 -0.72
CA HIS A 132 10.05 2.64 -2.03
C HIS A 132 11.17 1.81 -2.69
N THR A 133 12.05 1.23 -1.87
CA THR A 133 13.28 0.52 -2.21
C THR A 133 14.39 1.41 -2.78
N TYR A 134 15.62 0.90 -2.77
CA TYR A 134 16.75 1.69 -3.26
C TYR A 134 16.75 1.82 -4.79
N HIS A 135 16.56 0.70 -5.53
CA HIS A 135 16.65 0.65 -6.98
C HIS A 135 15.31 0.55 -7.70
N HIS A 136 14.18 0.52 -6.99
CA HIS A 136 12.85 0.33 -7.58
C HIS A 136 12.70 -1.00 -8.35
N TYR A 137 13.33 -2.08 -7.88
CA TYR A 137 13.20 -3.39 -8.49
C TYR A 137 11.82 -4.01 -8.25
N ASP A 138 11.44 -4.95 -9.13
CA ASP A 138 10.35 -5.87 -8.87
C ASP A 138 10.74 -6.79 -7.71
N MET A 139 10.32 -6.40 -6.51
CA MET A 139 10.68 -7.07 -5.27
C MET A 139 10.14 -8.51 -5.18
N SER A 140 9.10 -8.86 -5.94
CA SER A 140 8.55 -10.21 -5.97
C SER A 140 9.52 -11.25 -6.57
N LYS A 141 10.50 -10.79 -7.32
CA LYS A 141 11.59 -11.61 -7.87
C LYS A 141 12.73 -11.85 -6.90
N LEU A 142 12.77 -11.13 -5.79
CA LEU A 142 13.77 -11.31 -4.74
C LEU A 142 13.25 -12.33 -3.73
N SER A 143 13.59 -13.59 -3.91
CA SER A 143 13.26 -14.67 -2.97
C SER A 143 14.32 -14.83 -1.88
N ASP A 144 15.52 -14.28 -2.08
CA ASP A 144 16.56 -14.21 -1.06
C ASP A 144 16.27 -13.06 -0.09
N GLU A 145 16.08 -13.40 1.19
CA GLU A 145 15.79 -12.46 2.26
C GLU A 145 16.89 -11.41 2.42
N ALA A 146 18.17 -11.80 2.22
CA ALA A 146 19.28 -10.86 2.33
C ALA A 146 19.24 -9.81 1.20
N ALA A 147 18.94 -10.21 -0.03
CA ALA A 147 18.80 -9.29 -1.15
C ALA A 147 17.59 -8.35 -0.98
N PHE A 148 16.46 -8.88 -0.50
CA PHE A 148 15.29 -8.08 -0.17
C PHE A 148 15.61 -7.04 0.92
N ASN A 149 16.22 -7.48 2.02
CA ASN A 149 16.59 -6.62 3.13
C ASN A 149 17.57 -5.53 2.69
N GLN A 150 18.52 -5.85 1.80
CA GLN A 150 19.50 -4.90 1.29
C GLN A 150 18.82 -3.72 0.55
N GLU A 151 17.79 -3.98 -0.26
CA GLU A 151 17.03 -2.92 -0.95
C GLU A 151 16.39 -1.91 0.03
N LEU A 152 15.85 -2.38 1.14
CA LEU A 152 15.21 -1.52 2.13
C LEU A 152 16.24 -0.82 3.03
N THR A 153 17.23 -1.56 3.54
CA THR A 153 18.21 -1.02 4.49
C THR A 153 19.23 -0.08 3.84
N SER A 154 19.53 -0.26 2.56
CA SER A 154 20.36 0.72 1.82
C SER A 154 19.67 2.07 1.74
N LEU A 155 18.36 2.10 1.48
CA LEU A 155 17.60 3.34 1.44
C LEU A 155 17.50 3.99 2.84
N GLU A 156 17.30 3.19 3.90
CA GLU A 156 17.32 3.69 5.28
C GLU A 156 18.64 4.36 5.62
N THR A 157 19.75 3.74 5.21
CA THR A 157 21.10 4.29 5.46
C THR A 157 21.28 5.62 4.75
N LEU A 158 20.96 5.70 3.47
CA LEU A 158 21.02 6.92 2.68
C LEU A 158 20.11 8.03 3.26
N TYR A 159 18.90 7.67 3.68
CA TYR A 159 17.97 8.60 4.31
C TYR A 159 18.53 9.17 5.61
N ARG A 160 19.09 8.31 6.48
CA ARG A 160 19.71 8.75 7.74
C ARG A 160 20.92 9.64 7.50
N GLU A 161 21.77 9.31 6.54
CA GLU A 161 22.91 10.15 6.15
C GLU A 161 22.46 11.53 5.62
N THR A 162 21.32 11.56 4.92
CA THR A 162 20.78 12.78 4.33
C THR A 162 20.07 13.67 5.35
N THR A 163 19.31 13.08 6.28
CA THR A 163 18.39 13.81 7.17
C THR A 163 18.86 13.88 8.62
N GLY A 164 19.70 12.96 9.06
CA GLY A 164 20.06 12.76 10.47
C GLY A 164 19.03 11.99 11.28
N GLU A 165 17.93 11.54 10.67
CA GLU A 165 16.82 10.85 11.33
C GLU A 165 16.65 9.41 10.81
N ASP A 166 16.01 8.55 11.60
CA ASP A 166 15.65 7.19 11.16
C ASP A 166 14.44 7.23 10.22
N MET A 167 14.48 6.44 9.15
CA MET A 167 13.38 6.36 8.20
C MET A 167 12.15 5.71 8.84
N PRO A 168 10.96 6.32 8.75
CA PRO A 168 9.72 5.70 9.20
C PRO A 168 9.48 4.35 8.53
N ARG A 169 8.93 3.38 9.28
CA ARG A 169 8.74 2.00 8.82
C ARG A 169 7.49 1.82 7.95
N TYR A 170 7.34 2.67 6.93
CA TYR A 170 6.33 2.56 5.88
C TYR A 170 6.99 2.16 4.57
N TYR A 171 6.49 1.08 3.96
CA TYR A 171 7.00 0.52 2.72
C TYR A 171 5.91 0.46 1.66
N ARG A 172 6.26 0.75 0.42
CA ARG A 172 5.42 0.49 -0.74
C ARG A 172 6.20 -0.32 -1.76
N PRO A 173 5.71 -1.51 -2.17
CA PRO A 173 6.38 -2.29 -3.19
C PRO A 173 6.35 -1.54 -4.53
N PRO A 174 7.48 -1.46 -5.26
CA PRO A 174 7.53 -0.89 -6.59
C PRO A 174 6.47 -1.47 -7.52
N GLN A 175 5.82 -0.61 -8.32
CA GLN A 175 4.77 -0.96 -9.27
C GLN A 175 3.55 -1.66 -8.62
N GLY A 176 3.48 -1.74 -7.31
CA GLY A 176 2.48 -2.53 -6.60
C GLY A 176 2.62 -4.04 -6.82
N ILE A 177 3.77 -4.52 -7.30
CA ILE A 177 4.03 -5.95 -7.48
C ILE A 177 4.50 -6.54 -6.16
N TYR A 178 3.87 -7.62 -5.73
CA TYR A 178 4.13 -8.24 -4.43
C TYR A 178 3.90 -9.74 -4.44
N SER A 179 4.46 -10.42 -3.46
CA SER A 179 4.18 -11.80 -3.10
C SER A 179 3.96 -11.91 -1.60
N GLU A 180 3.36 -13.00 -1.16
CA GLU A 180 3.19 -13.29 0.28
C GLU A 180 4.54 -13.29 0.99
N CYS A 181 5.54 -13.91 0.39
CA CYS A 181 6.91 -13.96 0.91
C CYS A 181 7.51 -12.56 1.12
N ASN A 182 7.34 -11.65 0.16
CA ASN A 182 7.87 -10.29 0.26
C ASN A 182 7.13 -9.45 1.31
N LEU A 183 5.83 -9.64 1.48
CA LEU A 183 5.07 -9.00 2.55
C LEU A 183 5.56 -9.48 3.93
N GLU A 184 5.82 -10.79 4.08
CA GLU A 184 6.38 -11.37 5.31
C GLU A 184 7.80 -10.83 5.59
N MET A 185 8.66 -10.73 4.57
CA MET A 185 10.00 -10.14 4.72
C MET A 185 9.93 -8.68 5.17
N ALA A 186 9.05 -7.87 4.57
CA ALA A 186 8.85 -6.48 5.00
C ALA A 186 8.36 -6.40 6.45
N GLN A 187 7.39 -7.25 6.84
CA GLN A 187 6.88 -7.32 8.20
C GLN A 187 7.97 -7.70 9.21
N LYS A 188 8.81 -8.69 8.90
CA LYS A 188 9.95 -9.10 9.75
C LYS A 188 10.94 -7.95 10.01
N LEU A 189 11.10 -7.02 9.06
CA LEU A 189 11.88 -5.81 9.23
C LEU A 189 11.13 -4.69 9.99
N GLY A 190 9.89 -4.96 10.43
CA GLY A 190 9.04 -4.01 11.12
C GLY A 190 8.34 -3.00 10.22
N TYR A 191 8.30 -3.23 8.90
CA TYR A 191 7.60 -2.37 7.97
C TYR A 191 6.10 -2.65 7.93
N ARG A 192 5.34 -1.56 7.77
CA ARG A 192 3.92 -1.56 7.39
C ARG A 192 3.84 -1.32 5.89
N THR A 193 3.29 -2.29 5.16
CA THR A 193 3.17 -2.17 3.70
C THR A 193 1.91 -1.40 3.33
N VAL A 194 2.07 -0.34 2.53
CA VAL A 194 1.00 0.59 2.16
C VAL A 194 0.71 0.50 0.67
N PHE A 195 -0.38 -0.17 0.30
CA PHE A 195 -0.97 -0.10 -1.01
C PHE A 195 -1.88 1.13 -1.12
N TRP A 196 -2.80 1.16 -2.08
CA TRP A 196 -3.73 2.26 -2.31
C TRP A 196 -5.13 1.75 -2.65
N SER A 197 -6.14 2.57 -2.45
CA SER A 197 -7.51 2.30 -2.86
C SER A 197 -8.02 3.26 -3.95
N LEU A 198 -7.23 4.28 -4.29
CA LEU A 198 -7.50 5.18 -5.40
C LEU A 198 -6.20 5.58 -6.08
N ALA A 199 -6.14 5.38 -7.37
CA ALA A 199 -5.07 5.84 -8.25
C ALA A 199 -5.61 6.05 -9.67
N TYR A 200 -4.84 6.72 -10.51
CA TYR A 200 -5.09 6.82 -11.94
C TYR A 200 -3.76 6.80 -12.69
N VAL A 201 -3.80 6.69 -14.00
CA VAL A 201 -2.59 6.65 -14.83
C VAL A 201 -2.05 8.06 -14.99
N ASP A 202 -1.01 8.42 -14.23
CA ASP A 202 -0.40 9.75 -14.17
C ASP A 202 1.13 9.76 -14.36
N TRP A 203 1.76 8.59 -14.53
CA TRP A 203 3.22 8.42 -14.55
C TRP A 203 3.87 8.51 -15.93
N TYR A 204 3.10 8.46 -17.03
CA TYR A 204 3.67 8.57 -18.38
C TYR A 204 4.07 10.02 -18.68
N GLN A 205 5.37 10.27 -18.91
CA GLN A 205 5.88 11.63 -19.14
C GLN A 205 5.39 12.22 -20.48
N ASP A 206 5.34 11.40 -21.50
CA ASP A 206 4.97 11.82 -22.87
C ASP A 206 3.44 11.77 -23.11
N ASN A 207 2.67 11.30 -22.14
CA ASN A 207 1.22 11.15 -22.24
C ASN A 207 0.55 11.48 -20.91
N GLN A 208 0.74 12.70 -20.45
CA GLN A 208 0.08 13.19 -19.22
C GLN A 208 -1.43 13.36 -19.46
N PRO A 209 -2.27 12.92 -18.51
CA PRO A 209 -3.71 13.16 -18.60
C PRO A 209 -4.03 14.65 -18.55
N THR A 210 -5.14 15.07 -19.19
CA THR A 210 -5.65 16.42 -19.00
C THR A 210 -6.23 16.58 -17.59
N ASP A 211 -6.45 17.84 -17.16
CA ASP A 211 -7.05 18.14 -15.86
C ASP A 211 -8.45 17.50 -15.75
N GLU A 212 -9.26 17.57 -16.80
CA GLU A 212 -10.59 16.96 -16.87
C GLU A 212 -10.52 15.43 -16.75
N GLN A 213 -9.53 14.81 -17.41
CA GLN A 213 -9.33 13.37 -17.32
C GLN A 213 -8.94 12.96 -15.90
N ALA A 214 -8.05 13.71 -15.25
CA ALA A 214 -7.67 13.48 -13.86
C ALA A 214 -8.86 13.61 -12.91
N PHE A 215 -9.61 14.73 -12.98
CA PHE A 215 -10.80 14.94 -12.16
C PHE A 215 -11.87 13.88 -12.41
N SER A 216 -12.09 13.46 -13.67
CA SER A 216 -13.05 12.40 -14.00
C SER A 216 -12.74 11.04 -13.39
N LYS A 217 -11.49 10.81 -12.97
CA LYS A 217 -11.05 9.58 -12.27
C LYS A 217 -11.03 9.76 -10.76
N LEU A 218 -10.54 10.90 -10.28
CA LEU A 218 -10.26 11.12 -8.86
C LEU A 218 -11.53 11.49 -8.08
N LEU A 219 -12.40 12.36 -8.64
CA LEU A 219 -13.58 12.85 -7.91
C LEU A 219 -14.68 11.79 -7.73
N PRO A 220 -15.12 11.04 -8.77
CA PRO A 220 -16.17 10.04 -8.57
C PRO A 220 -15.72 8.83 -7.76
N ARG A 221 -14.40 8.56 -7.69
CA ARG A 221 -13.86 7.38 -7.04
C ARG A 221 -13.37 7.63 -5.61
N ILE A 222 -13.36 8.90 -5.15
CA ILE A 222 -13.01 9.18 -3.77
C ILE A 222 -14.03 8.54 -2.83
N HIS A 223 -13.59 7.99 -1.71
CA HIS A 223 -14.41 7.27 -0.76
C HIS A 223 -13.84 7.39 0.66
N PRO A 224 -14.64 7.16 1.70
CA PRO A 224 -14.17 7.16 3.08
C PRO A 224 -13.02 6.18 3.30
N GLY A 225 -11.99 6.62 4.03
CA GLY A 225 -10.79 5.83 4.30
C GLY A 225 -9.83 5.68 3.12
N ALA A 226 -9.98 6.47 2.04
CA ALA A 226 -9.16 6.32 0.84
C ALA A 226 -7.68 6.55 1.11
N ILE A 227 -6.84 5.58 0.69
CA ILE A 227 -5.41 5.79 0.50
C ILE A 227 -5.21 6.12 -0.97
N VAL A 228 -4.83 7.37 -1.25
CA VAL A 228 -4.69 7.88 -2.62
C VAL A 228 -3.22 7.80 -3.03
N LEU A 229 -2.95 7.15 -4.16
CA LEU A 229 -1.65 7.17 -4.82
C LEU A 229 -1.67 8.16 -5.98
N LEU A 230 -0.75 9.11 -5.93
CA LEU A 230 -0.35 9.99 -7.01
C LEU A 230 1.16 9.87 -7.24
N HIS A 231 1.67 10.29 -8.41
CA HIS A 231 3.12 10.37 -8.65
C HIS A 231 3.58 11.83 -8.58
N SER A 232 4.66 12.08 -7.85
CA SER A 232 5.26 13.41 -7.73
C SER A 232 5.91 13.89 -9.04
N THR A 233 6.10 13.00 -9.99
CA THR A 233 6.64 13.31 -11.33
C THR A 233 5.57 13.79 -12.32
N SER A 234 4.29 13.76 -11.95
CA SER A 234 3.19 14.16 -12.83
C SER A 234 2.99 15.67 -12.87
N GLN A 235 3.18 16.26 -14.04
CA GLN A 235 2.89 17.67 -14.29
C GLN A 235 1.41 17.98 -14.06
N THR A 236 0.52 17.04 -14.37
CA THR A 236 -0.91 17.21 -14.13
C THR A 236 -1.21 17.27 -12.63
N ASN A 237 -0.62 16.35 -11.84
CA ASN A 237 -0.79 16.41 -10.38
C ASN A 237 -0.27 17.72 -9.79
N ALA A 238 0.92 18.15 -10.19
CA ALA A 238 1.49 19.43 -9.74
C ALA A 238 0.57 20.63 -10.04
N ARG A 239 -0.12 20.61 -11.18
CA ARG A 239 -1.02 21.68 -11.61
C ARG A 239 -2.37 21.64 -10.92
N ILE A 240 -2.96 20.45 -10.72
CA ILE A 240 -4.35 20.33 -10.24
C ILE A 240 -4.47 20.17 -8.72
N LEU A 241 -3.40 19.86 -7.99
CA LEU A 241 -3.48 19.41 -6.60
C LEU A 241 -4.22 20.42 -5.70
N ASP A 242 -3.93 21.71 -5.80
CA ASP A 242 -4.60 22.75 -5.04
C ASP A 242 -6.13 22.70 -5.24
N THR A 243 -6.57 22.64 -6.49
CA THR A 243 -8.00 22.52 -6.83
C THR A 243 -8.59 21.18 -6.39
N LEU A 244 -7.82 20.09 -6.50
CA LEU A 244 -8.27 18.77 -6.10
C LEU A 244 -8.51 18.68 -4.59
N LEU A 245 -7.60 19.22 -3.79
CA LEU A 245 -7.73 19.29 -2.33
C LEU A 245 -8.98 20.11 -1.95
N SER A 246 -9.16 21.31 -2.54
CA SER A 246 -10.35 22.13 -2.32
C SER A 246 -11.65 21.35 -2.61
N LYS A 247 -11.70 20.62 -3.73
CA LYS A 247 -12.89 19.84 -4.10
C LYS A 247 -13.16 18.70 -3.11
N TRP A 248 -12.15 18.00 -2.62
CA TRP A 248 -12.32 16.96 -1.62
C TRP A 248 -12.77 17.55 -0.27
N GLU A 249 -12.27 18.73 0.13
CA GLU A 249 -12.74 19.46 1.31
C GLU A 249 -14.21 19.87 1.16
N GLU A 250 -14.61 20.40 0.00
CA GLU A 250 -16.02 20.73 -0.31
C GLU A 250 -16.94 19.50 -0.27
N MET A 251 -16.43 18.31 -0.62
CA MET A 251 -17.14 17.04 -0.48
C MET A 251 -17.19 16.52 0.96
N GLY A 252 -16.58 17.25 1.92
CA GLY A 252 -16.56 16.96 3.35
C GLY A 252 -15.49 15.98 3.78
N TYR A 253 -14.45 15.78 2.98
CA TYR A 253 -13.29 14.98 3.37
C TYR A 253 -12.29 15.79 4.19
N SER A 254 -11.65 15.13 5.15
CA SER A 254 -10.46 15.59 5.86
C SER A 254 -9.25 14.73 5.47
N PHE A 255 -8.05 15.19 5.83
CA PHE A 255 -6.82 14.47 5.51
C PHE A 255 -6.16 13.96 6.79
N GLY A 256 -5.63 12.74 6.73
CA GLY A 256 -4.90 12.10 7.81
C GLY A 256 -3.52 11.64 7.38
N THR A 257 -2.67 11.34 8.35
CA THR A 257 -1.32 10.81 8.13
C THR A 257 -1.32 9.26 8.19
N LEU A 258 -0.24 8.64 7.70
CA LEU A 258 -0.09 7.19 7.87
C LEU A 258 0.04 6.81 9.36
N ASP A 259 0.57 7.69 10.22
CA ASP A 259 0.62 7.42 11.66
C ASP A 259 -0.79 7.30 12.25
N GLU A 260 -1.71 8.18 11.84
CA GLU A 260 -3.13 8.09 12.22
C GLU A 260 -3.82 6.84 11.64
N LEU A 261 -3.44 6.42 10.43
CA LEU A 261 -4.00 5.22 9.80
C LEU A 261 -3.70 3.96 10.58
N PHE A 262 -2.55 3.91 11.25
CA PHE A 262 -2.05 2.75 11.97
C PHE A 262 -2.09 2.90 13.50
N ALA A 263 -2.66 4.00 14.02
CA ALA A 263 -2.92 4.18 15.44
C ALA A 263 -4.15 3.36 15.90
#